data_3dd9db0a64e764209f10456c37e2063d
#
_entry.id   3dd9db0a64e764209f10456c37e2063d
#
_cell.length_a   1.000
_cell.length_b   1.000
_cell.length_c   1.000
_cell.angle_alpha   90.00
_cell.angle_beta   90.00
_cell.angle_gamma   90.00
#
_symmetry.space_group_name_H-M   'P 1'
#
loop_
_entity.id
_entity.type
_entity.pdbx_description
1 polymer ?
#
loop_
_entity_poly.entity_id
_entity_poly.type
_entity_poly.pdbx_seq_one_letter_code
_entity_poly.pdbx_strand_id
1 'polypeptide(L)'
;MFGFDADALPEHAAPIHEKSGPVGWGVWEAHRPGAAAQGGAALTVQAAPDWSEEHLEHDQAPVAEAMLSAWQVASGTALGRPRHMAAHRWRYARVITAADADAPRISASGRIALAGDWLAGARVEDAWLSGRMAIERLAAVAA
;
A
#
# COMPACT_ATOMS: atom_id res chain seq x y z
N MET A 1 -4.64 -8.59 -6.16
CA MET A 1 -4.49 -9.81 -5.32
C MET A 1 -4.87 -11.00 -6.16
N PHE A 2 -4.05 -12.05 -6.09
CA PHE A 2 -4.22 -13.25 -6.89
C PHE A 2 -4.07 -14.47 -5.99
N GLY A 3 -4.97 -15.45 -6.16
CA GLY A 3 -4.93 -16.73 -5.47
C GLY A 3 -4.67 -17.85 -6.46
N PHE A 4 -3.71 -18.70 -6.17
CA PHE A 4 -3.33 -19.84 -6.98
C PHE A 4 -3.38 -21.13 -6.16
N ASP A 5 -3.19 -22.26 -6.82
CA ASP A 5 -2.92 -23.53 -6.16
C ASP A 5 -1.55 -23.48 -5.45
N ALA A 6 -1.38 -24.31 -4.44
CA ALA A 6 -0.17 -24.30 -3.61
C ALA A 6 1.12 -24.59 -4.41
N ASP A 7 1.01 -25.34 -5.49
CA ASP A 7 2.12 -25.69 -6.40
C ASP A 7 2.61 -24.51 -7.26
N ALA A 8 1.82 -23.44 -7.35
CA ALA A 8 2.23 -22.20 -8.02
C ALA A 8 3.18 -21.35 -7.16
N LEU A 9 3.29 -21.64 -5.85
CA LEU A 9 4.18 -20.90 -4.95
C LEU A 9 5.65 -21.25 -5.27
N PRO A 10 6.47 -20.27 -5.67
CA PRO A 10 7.89 -20.53 -5.86
C PRO A 10 8.55 -20.84 -4.53
N GLU A 11 9.55 -21.72 -4.55
CA GLU A 11 10.30 -22.13 -3.33
C GLU A 11 10.94 -20.92 -2.64
N HIS A 12 11.49 -20.00 -3.43
CA HIS A 12 12.06 -18.73 -2.97
C HIS A 12 11.63 -17.59 -3.87
N ALA A 13 11.05 -16.57 -3.28
CA ALA A 13 10.73 -15.33 -3.98
C ALA A 13 10.89 -14.13 -3.04
N ALA A 14 11.86 -13.30 -3.35
CA ALA A 14 12.00 -12.02 -2.68
C ALA A 14 10.86 -11.07 -3.10
N PRO A 15 10.46 -10.13 -2.24
CA PRO A 15 9.57 -9.05 -2.66
C PRO A 15 10.16 -8.28 -3.83
N ILE A 16 9.33 -7.94 -4.81
CA ILE A 16 9.74 -7.10 -5.91
C ILE A 16 9.41 -5.64 -5.57
N HIS A 17 10.40 -4.77 -5.80
CA HIS A 17 10.24 -3.32 -5.77
C HIS A 17 10.79 -2.76 -7.07
N GLU A 18 9.93 -2.20 -7.90
CA GLU A 18 10.36 -1.55 -9.12
C GLU A 18 10.33 -0.03 -9.00
N LYS A 19 11.32 0.62 -9.60
CA LYS A 19 11.39 2.08 -9.69
C LYS A 19 10.71 2.63 -10.93
N SER A 20 10.47 1.77 -11.90
CA SER A 20 9.83 2.09 -13.17
C SER A 20 8.97 0.94 -13.63
N GLY A 21 7.89 1.21 -14.36
CA GLY A 21 6.95 0.21 -14.84
C GLY A 21 5.67 0.13 -14.02
N PRO A 22 4.75 -0.77 -14.38
CA PRO A 22 3.44 -0.90 -13.76
C PRO A 22 3.48 -1.39 -12.31
N VAL A 23 4.46 -2.24 -11.96
CA VAL A 23 4.57 -2.84 -10.63
C VAL A 23 5.38 -1.95 -9.72
N GLY A 24 4.79 -1.41 -8.68
CA GLY A 24 5.52 -0.68 -7.63
C GLY A 24 6.08 -1.60 -6.56
N TRP A 25 5.30 -2.60 -6.17
CA TRP A 25 5.69 -3.59 -5.17
C TRP A 25 4.86 -4.86 -5.29
N GLY A 26 5.41 -5.98 -4.88
CA GLY A 26 4.66 -7.21 -4.77
C GLY A 26 5.37 -8.31 -4.00
N VAL A 27 4.59 -9.22 -3.45
CA VAL A 27 5.09 -10.31 -2.60
C VAL A 27 4.14 -11.50 -2.63
N TRP A 28 4.71 -12.68 -2.54
CA TRP A 28 3.97 -13.89 -2.17
C TRP A 28 3.71 -13.85 -0.66
N GLU A 29 2.47 -13.91 -0.24
CA GLU A 29 2.09 -13.76 1.17
C GLU A 29 2.74 -14.81 2.09
N ALA A 30 2.95 -16.03 1.58
CA ALA A 30 3.62 -17.11 2.31
C ALA A 30 5.09 -16.79 2.64
N HIS A 31 5.74 -15.88 1.92
CA HIS A 31 7.13 -15.48 2.16
C HIS A 31 7.27 -14.24 3.04
N ARG A 32 6.17 -13.70 3.56
CA ARG A 32 6.24 -12.59 4.51
C ARG A 32 6.68 -13.08 5.89
N PRO A 33 7.49 -12.31 6.61
CA PRO A 33 7.86 -12.63 7.99
C PRO A 33 6.62 -12.85 8.86
N GLY A 34 6.56 -13.98 9.57
CA GLY A 34 5.42 -14.32 10.43
C GLY A 34 4.19 -14.85 9.69
N ALA A 35 4.25 -15.07 8.39
CA ALA A 35 3.16 -15.71 7.66
C ALA A 35 2.94 -17.14 8.18
N ALA A 36 1.69 -17.46 8.52
CA ALA A 36 1.32 -18.84 8.79
C ALA A 36 1.26 -19.63 7.47
N ALA A 37 1.67 -20.90 7.50
CA ALA A 37 1.49 -21.81 6.37
C ALA A 37 -0.02 -22.02 6.14
N GLN A 38 -0.59 -21.25 5.23
CA GLN A 38 -1.97 -21.44 4.78
C GLN A 38 -1.93 -22.16 3.44
N GLY A 39 -2.78 -23.16 3.28
CA GLY A 39 -2.78 -24.09 2.15
C GLY A 39 -3.15 -23.49 0.79
N GLY A 40 -2.43 -22.47 0.34
CA GLY A 40 -2.60 -21.84 -0.96
C GLY A 40 -1.48 -20.85 -1.26
N ALA A 41 -1.34 -20.45 -2.53
CA ALA A 41 -0.38 -19.44 -2.96
C ALA A 41 -1.11 -18.12 -3.23
N ALA A 42 -0.95 -17.16 -2.34
CA ALA A 42 -1.51 -15.82 -2.47
C ALA A 42 -0.40 -14.82 -2.85
N LEU A 43 -0.67 -14.05 -3.90
CA LEU A 43 0.21 -13.00 -4.42
C LEU A 43 -0.48 -11.64 -4.29
N THR A 44 0.15 -10.71 -3.59
CA THR A 44 -0.26 -9.30 -3.54
C THR A 44 0.68 -8.48 -4.39
N VAL A 45 0.10 -7.70 -5.31
CA VAL A 45 0.84 -6.77 -6.17
C VAL A 45 0.22 -5.38 -6.02
N GLN A 46 1.05 -4.37 -5.84
CA GLN A 46 0.67 -2.97 -5.84
C GLN A 46 1.20 -2.30 -7.09
N ALA A 47 0.36 -1.57 -7.78
CA ALA A 47 0.76 -0.78 -8.92
C ALA A 47 1.65 0.40 -8.51
N ALA A 48 2.51 0.83 -9.43
CA ALA A 48 3.24 2.07 -9.30
C ALA A 48 2.27 3.28 -9.29
N PRO A 49 2.63 4.40 -8.62
CA PRO A 49 1.74 5.57 -8.51
C PRO A 49 1.27 6.11 -9.86
N ASP A 50 2.20 6.34 -10.78
CA ASP A 50 1.90 6.91 -12.09
C ASP A 50 0.95 5.99 -12.90
N TRP A 51 1.24 4.69 -12.90
CA TRP A 51 0.39 3.70 -13.53
C TRP A 51 -0.99 3.63 -12.88
N SER A 52 -1.06 3.77 -11.54
CA SER A 52 -2.32 3.79 -10.79
C SER A 52 -3.17 5.00 -11.16
N GLU A 53 -2.55 6.17 -11.36
CA GLU A 53 -3.24 7.40 -11.76
C GLU A 53 -3.84 7.28 -13.17
N GLU A 54 -3.08 6.75 -14.12
CA GLU A 54 -3.54 6.52 -15.49
C GLU A 54 -4.72 5.54 -15.58
N HIS A 55 -4.77 4.56 -14.65
CA HIS A 55 -5.79 3.50 -14.66
C HIS A 55 -6.85 3.66 -13.57
N LEU A 56 -6.89 4.84 -12.94
CA LEU A 56 -7.72 5.07 -11.76
C LEU A 56 -9.21 4.84 -12.02
N GLU A 57 -9.70 5.16 -13.21
CA GLU A 57 -11.11 5.04 -13.58
C GLU A 57 -11.43 3.78 -14.40
N HIS A 58 -10.43 2.92 -14.68
CA HIS A 58 -10.65 1.69 -15.41
C HIS A 58 -11.37 0.64 -14.57
N ASP A 59 -12.07 -0.28 -15.21
CA ASP A 59 -12.72 -1.41 -14.56
C ASP A 59 -11.71 -2.32 -13.86
N GLN A 60 -12.11 -2.88 -12.72
CA GLN A 60 -11.23 -3.67 -11.87
C GLN A 60 -10.73 -4.95 -12.53
N ALA A 61 -11.53 -5.61 -13.36
CA ALA A 61 -11.14 -6.87 -13.99
C ALA A 61 -9.99 -6.69 -15.00
N PRO A 62 -10.08 -5.76 -15.99
CA PRO A 62 -8.93 -5.47 -16.87
C PRO A 62 -7.68 -5.00 -16.12
N VAL A 63 -7.85 -4.21 -15.06
CA VAL A 63 -6.73 -3.77 -14.21
C VAL A 63 -6.06 -4.94 -13.53
N ALA A 64 -6.82 -5.92 -13.02
CA ALA A 64 -6.25 -7.11 -12.40
C ALA A 64 -5.47 -7.95 -13.41
N GLU A 65 -6.00 -8.14 -14.63
CA GLU A 65 -5.31 -8.87 -15.71
C GLU A 65 -4.01 -8.18 -16.13
N ALA A 66 -4.04 -6.86 -16.30
CA ALA A 66 -2.86 -6.08 -16.64
C ALA A 66 -1.78 -6.18 -15.55
N MET A 67 -2.17 -6.12 -14.28
CA MET A 67 -1.24 -6.25 -13.15
C MET A 67 -0.66 -7.65 -13.02
N LEU A 68 -1.41 -8.71 -13.34
CA LEU A 68 -0.86 -10.08 -13.38
C LEU A 68 0.19 -10.21 -14.49
N SER A 69 -0.12 -9.69 -15.67
CA SER A 69 0.82 -9.68 -16.79
C SER A 69 2.10 -8.90 -16.48
N ALA A 70 1.95 -7.72 -15.87
CA ALA A 70 3.08 -6.91 -15.45
C ALA A 70 3.94 -7.61 -14.39
N TRP A 71 3.33 -8.28 -13.44
CA TRP A 71 4.05 -9.09 -12.45
C TRP A 71 4.86 -10.22 -13.08
N GLN A 72 4.28 -10.94 -14.03
CA GLN A 72 4.98 -12.03 -14.72
C GLN A 72 6.24 -11.52 -15.46
N VAL A 73 6.13 -10.34 -16.06
CA VAL A 73 7.29 -9.68 -16.71
C VAL A 73 8.33 -9.28 -15.67
N ALA A 74 7.92 -8.61 -14.60
CA ALA A 74 8.82 -8.12 -13.56
C ALA A 74 9.53 -9.25 -12.81
N SER A 75 8.83 -10.35 -12.53
CA SER A 75 9.36 -11.51 -11.82
C SER A 75 10.12 -12.49 -12.72
N GLY A 76 9.96 -12.40 -14.03
CA GLY A 76 10.47 -13.41 -14.98
C GLY A 76 9.77 -14.77 -14.83
N THR A 77 8.64 -14.85 -14.14
CA THR A 77 7.94 -16.10 -13.80
C THR A 77 6.61 -16.18 -14.55
N ALA A 78 6.45 -17.20 -15.37
CA ALA A 78 5.16 -17.50 -15.98
C ALA A 78 4.24 -18.15 -14.93
N LEU A 79 3.09 -17.55 -14.69
CA LEU A 79 2.06 -18.08 -13.79
C LEU A 79 0.89 -18.62 -14.59
N GLY A 80 0.30 -19.71 -14.12
CA GLY A 80 -0.96 -20.21 -14.64
C GLY A 80 -2.13 -19.27 -14.33
N ARG A 81 -3.33 -19.67 -14.72
CA ARG A 81 -4.55 -18.92 -14.43
C ARG A 81 -4.82 -18.94 -12.92
N PRO A 82 -4.99 -17.79 -12.27
CA PRO A 82 -5.33 -17.75 -10.86
C PRO A 82 -6.77 -18.26 -10.61
N ARG A 83 -6.99 -18.93 -9.50
CA ARG A 83 -8.33 -19.32 -9.02
C ARG A 83 -9.13 -18.11 -8.53
N HIS A 84 -8.43 -17.11 -8.02
CA HIS A 84 -9.00 -15.84 -7.61
C HIS A 84 -8.16 -14.69 -8.13
N MET A 85 -8.83 -13.68 -8.68
CA MET A 85 -8.18 -12.47 -9.16
C MET A 85 -9.08 -11.27 -8.84
N ALA A 86 -8.53 -10.29 -8.12
CA ALA A 86 -9.23 -9.06 -7.79
C ALA A 86 -8.27 -7.87 -7.76
N ALA A 87 -8.69 -6.75 -8.33
CA ALA A 87 -8.09 -5.45 -8.10
C ALA A 87 -8.93 -4.67 -7.09
N HIS A 88 -8.26 -3.91 -6.23
CA HIS A 88 -8.91 -2.98 -5.33
C HIS A 88 -8.27 -1.60 -5.48
N ARG A 89 -9.11 -0.58 -5.54
CA ARG A 89 -8.70 0.80 -5.73
C ARG A 89 -8.68 1.54 -4.41
N TRP A 90 -7.48 1.97 -4.01
CA TRP A 90 -7.26 2.77 -2.81
C TRP A 90 -6.95 4.21 -3.22
N ARG A 91 -7.98 5.04 -3.42
CA ARG A 91 -7.79 6.42 -3.91
C ARG A 91 -6.94 7.31 -3.00
N TYR A 92 -6.97 7.08 -1.70
CA TYR A 92 -6.30 7.94 -0.72
C TYR A 92 -5.31 7.14 0.14
N ALA A 93 -4.65 6.15 -0.44
CA ALA A 93 -3.76 5.26 0.28
C ALA A 93 -2.37 5.84 0.54
N ARG A 94 -2.01 6.92 -0.14
CA ARG A 94 -0.68 7.52 -0.04
C ARG A 94 -0.76 9.03 -0.12
N VAL A 95 0.00 9.69 0.75
CA VAL A 95 0.26 11.12 0.67
C VAL A 95 1.25 11.37 -0.47
N ILE A 96 0.85 12.13 -1.46
CA ILE A 96 1.72 12.57 -2.56
C ILE A 96 2.41 13.87 -2.16
N THR A 97 1.63 14.82 -1.62
CA THR A 97 2.15 16.09 -1.11
C THR A 97 1.63 16.28 0.30
N ALA A 98 2.54 16.45 1.24
CA ALA A 98 2.16 16.75 2.61
C ALA A 98 1.46 18.12 2.67
N ALA A 99 0.50 18.25 3.56
CA ALA A 99 -0.07 19.56 3.85
C ALA A 99 1.01 20.41 4.52
N ASP A 100 1.17 21.65 4.04
CA ASP A 100 2.10 22.63 4.60
C ASP A 100 1.67 23.00 6.04
N ALA A 101 2.13 22.21 6.98
CA ALA A 101 1.77 22.39 8.39
C ALA A 101 2.96 22.03 9.26
N ASP A 102 3.63 23.03 9.77
CA ASP A 102 4.73 22.89 10.74
C ASP A 102 4.29 22.23 12.05
N ALA A 103 2.99 21.98 12.21
CA ALA A 103 2.45 21.40 13.44
C ALA A 103 1.02 20.87 13.25
N PRO A 104 0.60 19.92 14.13
CA PRO A 104 -0.79 19.49 14.21
C PRO A 104 -1.75 20.66 14.31
N ARG A 105 -2.79 20.65 13.51
CA ARG A 105 -3.81 21.70 13.54
C ARG A 105 -4.71 21.48 14.75
N ILE A 106 -4.91 22.54 15.53
CA ILE A 106 -5.78 22.55 16.70
C ILE A 106 -6.95 23.49 16.43
N SER A 107 -8.16 23.10 16.87
CA SER A 107 -9.34 23.95 16.81
C SER A 107 -9.17 25.20 17.68
N ALA A 108 -9.91 26.26 17.36
CA ALA A 108 -9.90 27.49 18.15
C ALA A 108 -10.30 27.27 19.61
N SER A 109 -11.11 26.23 19.88
CA SER A 109 -11.50 25.85 21.25
C SER A 109 -10.39 25.09 22.01
N GLY A 110 -9.32 24.70 21.38
CA GLY A 110 -8.27 23.88 21.96
C GLY A 110 -8.66 22.42 22.26
N ARG A 111 -9.87 22.00 21.87
CA ARG A 111 -10.42 20.69 22.24
C ARG A 111 -10.28 19.62 21.15
N ILE A 112 -9.96 20.00 19.94
CA ILE A 112 -9.83 19.09 18.78
C ILE A 112 -8.49 19.33 18.13
N ALA A 113 -7.73 18.27 17.94
CA ALA A 113 -6.51 18.28 17.14
C ALA A 113 -6.60 17.32 15.98
N LEU A 114 -5.98 17.67 14.86
CA LEU A 114 -5.80 16.82 13.71
C LEU A 114 -4.37 16.29 13.67
N ALA A 115 -4.24 15.01 13.42
CA ALA A 115 -2.94 14.36 13.26
C ALA A 115 -3.00 13.34 12.11
N GLY A 116 -1.86 13.04 11.51
CA GLY A 116 -1.72 12.07 10.43
C GLY A 116 -0.43 12.28 9.66
N ASP A 117 -0.06 11.29 8.85
CA ASP A 117 1.09 11.36 7.95
C ASP A 117 0.98 12.52 6.95
N TRP A 118 -0.25 12.80 6.49
CA TRP A 118 -0.55 13.88 5.52
C TRP A 118 -0.09 15.28 5.98
N LEU A 119 0.23 15.45 7.25
CA LEU A 119 0.76 16.72 7.80
C LEU A 119 2.26 16.89 7.59
N ALA A 120 3.03 15.79 7.57
CA ALA A 120 4.49 15.86 7.58
C ALA A 120 5.15 15.04 6.46
N GLY A 121 4.53 13.96 6.01
CA GLY A 121 5.10 13.05 5.01
C GLY A 121 4.27 11.80 4.83
N ALA A 122 4.77 10.84 4.05
CA ALA A 122 4.05 9.63 3.67
C ALA A 122 4.48 8.37 4.46
N ARG A 123 5.15 8.53 5.61
CA ARG A 123 5.70 7.43 6.39
C ARG A 123 4.88 7.18 7.67
N VAL A 124 4.88 5.94 8.13
CA VAL A 124 4.26 5.56 9.42
C VAL A 124 4.83 6.38 10.58
N GLU A 125 6.13 6.67 10.54
CA GLU A 125 6.81 7.52 11.52
C GLU A 125 6.24 8.95 11.56
N ASP A 126 5.94 9.52 10.38
CA ASP A 126 5.35 10.86 10.28
C ASP A 126 3.96 10.91 10.93
N ALA A 127 3.15 9.87 10.74
CA ALA A 127 1.85 9.72 11.41
C ALA A 127 2.00 9.63 12.93
N TRP A 128 2.97 8.86 13.43
CA TRP A 128 3.22 8.70 14.87
C TRP A 128 3.70 9.99 15.51
N LEU A 129 4.68 10.67 14.90
CA LEU A 129 5.19 11.96 15.36
C LEU A 129 4.09 13.01 15.41
N SER A 130 3.27 13.08 14.36
CA SER A 130 2.13 13.99 14.29
C SER A 130 1.13 13.75 15.40
N GLY A 131 0.83 12.49 15.73
CA GLY A 131 -0.04 12.13 16.86
C GLY A 131 0.53 12.58 18.21
N ARG A 132 1.82 12.35 18.47
CA ARG A 132 2.50 12.81 19.68
C ARG A 132 2.39 14.32 19.84
N MET A 133 2.75 15.08 18.80
CA MET A 133 2.68 16.54 18.83
C MET A 133 1.26 17.05 19.07
N ALA A 134 0.24 16.37 18.51
CA ALA A 134 -1.15 16.74 18.75
C ALA A 134 -1.54 16.61 20.23
N ILE A 135 -1.15 15.52 20.89
CA ILE A 135 -1.42 15.30 22.32
C ILE A 135 -0.68 16.31 23.20
N GLU A 136 0.61 16.57 22.95
CA GLU A 136 1.40 17.54 23.69
C GLU A 136 0.78 18.94 23.65
N ARG A 137 0.26 19.34 22.48
CA ARG A 137 -0.42 20.64 22.32
C ARG A 137 -1.78 20.70 22.99
N LEU A 138 -2.59 19.63 22.89
CA LEU A 138 -3.88 19.57 23.61
C LEU A 138 -3.66 19.66 25.13
N ALA A 139 -2.66 18.97 25.66
CA ALA A 139 -2.32 19.02 27.07
C ALA A 139 -1.89 20.43 27.52
N ALA A 140 -1.12 21.13 26.67
CA ALA A 140 -0.68 22.52 26.99
C ALA A 140 -1.81 23.55 26.99
N VAL A 141 -2.89 23.30 26.23
CA VAL A 141 -4.08 24.19 26.25
C VAL A 141 -5.02 23.89 27.43
N ALA A 142 -4.97 22.65 27.95
CA ALA A 142 -5.81 22.21 29.07
C ALA A 142 -5.23 22.55 30.46
N ALA A 143 -3.97 22.97 30.51
CA ALA A 143 -3.26 23.36 31.73
C ALA A 143 -3.42 24.85 32.03
#